data_6567a687502133358354b93b9b2c60a7
#
_entry.id   6567a687502133358354b93b9b2c60a7
#
_cell.length_a   1.000
_cell.length_b   1.000
_cell.length_c   1.000
_cell.angle_alpha   90.00
_cell.angle_beta   90.00
_cell.angle_gamma   90.00
#
_symmetry.space_group_name_H-M   'P 1'
#
loop_
_entity.id
_entity.type
_entity.pdbx_description
1 polymer ?
#
loop_
_entity_poly.entity_id
_entity_poly.type
_entity_poly.pdbx_seq_one_letter_code
_entity_poly.pdbx_strand_id
1 'polypeptide(L)'
;MKVGIVGFGSIGTEVAKALIIGVENFSLYGVVSRSRENLEKRILQLNFKIKIFELETLIEKCDIIIDCAPKEAFREIATQCIQNNKILITVSGAGILDNLDLEEMAREKNTQIILATGAILGLDALRAASESKINSVKMTTRKPPNALSNAPYVVKNGIQLHQLLESKLIFKGSAT
;
A
#
# COMPACT_ATOMS: atom_id res chain seq x y z
N MET A 1 -13.97 -2.90 -15.38
CA MET A 1 -13.27 -1.70 -14.90
C MET A 1 -11.78 -1.85 -15.19
N LYS A 2 -11.14 -0.77 -15.64
CA LYS A 2 -9.68 -0.74 -15.91
C LYS A 2 -8.94 -0.41 -14.61
N VAL A 3 -7.96 -1.22 -14.28
CA VAL A 3 -7.15 -1.08 -13.06
C VAL A 3 -5.72 -0.71 -13.43
N GLY A 4 -5.22 0.37 -12.83
CA GLY A 4 -3.81 0.78 -12.87
C GLY A 4 -3.12 0.45 -11.55
N ILE A 5 -1.85 0.03 -11.60
CA ILE A 5 -1.05 -0.24 -10.40
C ILE A 5 0.11 0.74 -10.32
N VAL A 6 0.22 1.45 -9.19
CA VAL A 6 1.34 2.33 -8.85
C VAL A 6 2.22 1.64 -7.81
N GLY A 7 3.49 1.43 -8.15
CA GLY A 7 4.41 0.64 -7.34
C GLY A 7 4.38 -0.86 -7.68
N PHE A 8 5.48 -1.35 -8.25
CA PHE A 8 5.60 -2.74 -8.71
C PHE A 8 6.60 -3.53 -7.86
N GLY A 9 6.41 -3.42 -6.52
CA GLY A 9 7.09 -4.22 -5.51
C GLY A 9 6.45 -5.60 -5.35
N SER A 10 6.68 -6.26 -4.22
CA SER A 10 6.11 -7.58 -3.95
C SER A 10 4.59 -7.60 -4.02
N ILE A 11 3.92 -6.59 -3.40
CA ILE A 11 2.45 -6.51 -3.39
C ILE A 11 1.92 -6.20 -4.80
N GLY A 12 2.41 -5.15 -5.46
CA GLY A 12 1.94 -4.76 -6.79
C GLY A 12 2.13 -5.87 -7.84
N THR A 13 3.20 -6.65 -7.72
CA THR A 13 3.43 -7.82 -8.58
C THR A 13 2.36 -8.89 -8.39
N GLU A 14 2.01 -9.24 -7.16
CA GLU A 14 0.99 -10.27 -6.89
C GLU A 14 -0.42 -9.79 -7.29
N VAL A 15 -0.73 -8.51 -7.07
CA VAL A 15 -1.98 -7.91 -7.54
C VAL A 15 -2.06 -7.95 -9.08
N ALA A 16 -0.97 -7.62 -9.78
CA ALA A 16 -0.92 -7.70 -11.23
C ALA A 16 -1.16 -9.13 -11.74
N LYS A 17 -0.52 -10.13 -11.12
CA LYS A 17 -0.75 -11.54 -11.44
C LYS A 17 -2.22 -11.93 -11.28
N ALA A 18 -2.83 -11.58 -10.15
CA ALA A 18 -4.22 -11.88 -9.89
C ALA A 18 -5.14 -11.28 -10.96
N LEU A 19 -4.93 -10.01 -11.33
CA LEU A 19 -5.70 -9.34 -12.39
C LEU A 19 -5.50 -9.96 -13.78
N ILE A 20 -4.30 -10.46 -14.07
CA ILE A 20 -3.99 -11.11 -15.35
C ILE A 20 -4.61 -12.52 -15.42
N ILE A 21 -4.56 -13.29 -14.33
CA ILE A 21 -5.18 -14.60 -14.22
C ILE A 21 -6.70 -14.48 -14.36
N GLY A 22 -7.28 -13.42 -13.83
CA GLY A 22 -8.69 -13.06 -13.96
C GLY A 22 -9.32 -12.72 -12.62
N VAL A 23 -9.79 -11.51 -12.52
CA VAL A 23 -10.72 -11.04 -11.48
C VAL A 23 -11.94 -10.52 -12.17
N GLU A 24 -13.10 -11.08 -11.85
CA GLU A 24 -14.34 -10.74 -12.52
C GLU A 24 -14.58 -9.23 -12.54
N ASN A 25 -14.94 -8.68 -13.71
CA ASN A 25 -15.19 -7.26 -13.96
C ASN A 25 -13.98 -6.32 -13.85
N PHE A 26 -12.75 -6.82 -13.56
CA PHE A 26 -11.54 -6.02 -13.48
C PHE A 26 -10.48 -6.49 -14.48
N SER A 27 -9.78 -5.56 -15.09
CA SER A 27 -8.67 -5.85 -16.01
C SER A 27 -7.49 -4.95 -15.74
N LEU A 28 -6.29 -5.52 -15.69
CA LEU A 28 -5.06 -4.76 -15.60
C LEU A 28 -4.86 -3.93 -16.88
N TYR A 29 -4.88 -2.60 -16.74
CA TYR A 29 -4.61 -1.70 -17.85
C TYR A 29 -3.12 -1.43 -18.02
N GLY A 30 -2.41 -1.22 -16.92
CA GLY A 30 -0.98 -0.98 -16.92
C GLY A 30 -0.42 -0.70 -15.53
N VAL A 31 0.86 -0.43 -15.50
CA VAL A 31 1.61 -0.20 -14.26
C VAL A 31 2.56 0.99 -14.37
N VAL A 32 2.89 1.58 -13.23
CA VAL A 32 3.94 2.58 -13.10
C VAL A 32 4.81 2.28 -11.89
N SER A 33 6.09 2.60 -11.99
CA SER A 33 7.02 2.53 -10.86
C SER A 33 8.13 3.56 -11.03
N ARG A 34 8.62 4.11 -9.94
CA ARG A 34 9.71 5.09 -9.94
C ARG A 34 10.97 4.61 -10.67
N SER A 35 11.33 3.34 -10.53
CA SER A 35 12.45 2.74 -11.26
C SER A 35 11.93 1.92 -12.45
N ARG A 36 11.98 2.53 -13.64
CA ARG A 36 11.57 1.87 -14.88
C ARG A 36 12.40 0.61 -15.17
N GLU A 37 13.70 0.68 -14.98
CA GLU A 37 14.60 -0.46 -15.20
C GLU A 37 14.24 -1.67 -14.33
N ASN A 38 14.00 -1.45 -13.02
CA ASN A 38 13.59 -2.52 -12.12
C ASN A 38 12.20 -3.07 -12.46
N LEU A 39 11.31 -2.21 -12.93
CA LEU A 39 9.98 -2.57 -13.38
C LEU A 39 10.05 -3.50 -14.60
N GLU A 40 10.81 -3.13 -15.62
CA GLU A 40 11.00 -3.92 -16.84
C GLU A 40 11.61 -5.29 -16.53
N LYS A 41 12.64 -5.35 -15.69
CA LYS A 41 13.24 -6.63 -15.23
C LYS A 41 12.22 -7.54 -14.55
N ARG A 42 11.35 -6.98 -13.68
CA ARG A 42 10.30 -7.76 -13.00
C ARG A 42 9.23 -8.24 -13.97
N ILE A 43 8.79 -7.40 -14.92
CA ILE A 43 7.82 -7.79 -15.94
C ILE A 43 8.35 -8.94 -16.79
N LEU A 44 9.63 -8.88 -17.21
CA LEU A 44 10.26 -9.96 -17.97
C LEU A 44 10.27 -11.29 -17.20
N GLN A 45 10.54 -11.26 -15.89
CA GLN A 45 10.49 -12.46 -15.05
C GLN A 45 9.09 -13.08 -14.93
N LEU A 46 8.04 -12.29 -15.09
CA LEU A 46 6.67 -12.77 -14.98
C LEU A 46 6.16 -13.45 -16.25
N ASN A 47 6.84 -13.28 -17.37
CA ASN A 47 6.41 -13.77 -18.70
C ASN A 47 5.02 -13.28 -19.11
N PHE A 48 4.61 -12.08 -18.66
CA PHE A 48 3.38 -11.41 -19.02
C PHE A 48 3.63 -10.14 -19.83
N LYS A 49 2.72 -9.82 -20.74
CA LYS A 49 2.74 -8.52 -21.44
C LYS A 49 2.01 -7.47 -20.59
N ILE A 50 2.76 -6.64 -19.88
CA ILE A 50 2.24 -5.56 -19.04
C ILE A 50 2.69 -4.23 -19.63
N LYS A 51 1.75 -3.30 -19.81
CA LYS A 51 2.06 -1.95 -20.32
C LYS A 51 2.59 -1.07 -19.18
N ILE A 52 3.62 -0.30 -19.48
CA ILE A 52 4.22 0.67 -18.56
C ILE A 52 3.77 2.07 -18.99
N PHE A 53 3.36 2.88 -18.03
CA PHE A 53 2.88 4.25 -18.24
C PHE A 53 3.60 5.24 -17.33
N GLU A 54 3.45 6.52 -17.62
CA GLU A 54 3.67 7.61 -16.67
C GLU A 54 2.41 7.73 -15.76
N LEU A 55 2.59 8.31 -14.56
CA LEU A 55 1.55 8.33 -13.52
C LEU A 55 0.26 8.99 -14.00
N GLU A 56 0.37 10.20 -14.55
CA GLU A 56 -0.77 10.97 -15.03
C GLU A 56 -1.57 10.20 -16.08
N THR A 57 -0.87 9.64 -17.07
CA THR A 57 -1.50 8.88 -18.15
C THR A 57 -2.21 7.62 -17.62
N LEU A 58 -1.61 6.93 -16.64
CA LEU A 58 -2.22 5.75 -16.03
C LEU A 58 -3.51 6.13 -15.31
N ILE A 59 -3.47 7.20 -14.50
CA ILE A 59 -4.63 7.68 -13.73
C ILE A 59 -5.76 8.10 -14.67
N GLU A 60 -5.48 8.87 -15.72
CA GLU A 60 -6.51 9.28 -16.67
C GLU A 60 -7.24 8.09 -17.31
N LYS A 61 -6.51 7.03 -17.69
CA LYS A 61 -7.01 5.90 -18.47
C LYS A 61 -7.67 4.81 -17.64
N CYS A 62 -7.51 4.81 -16.31
CA CYS A 62 -8.04 3.80 -15.41
C CYS A 62 -9.29 4.28 -14.68
N ASP A 63 -10.10 3.35 -14.19
CA ASP A 63 -11.24 3.59 -13.32
C ASP A 63 -10.80 3.51 -11.84
N ILE A 64 -9.87 2.60 -11.58
CA ILE A 64 -9.32 2.31 -10.25
C ILE A 64 -7.80 2.36 -10.32
N ILE A 65 -7.20 2.98 -9.32
CA ILE A 65 -5.76 2.94 -9.09
C ILE A 65 -5.48 2.15 -7.81
N ILE A 66 -4.58 1.17 -7.90
CA ILE A 66 -4.07 0.44 -6.74
C ILE A 66 -2.68 0.97 -6.42
N ASP A 67 -2.55 1.63 -5.28
CA ASP A 67 -1.30 2.17 -4.77
C ASP A 67 -0.59 1.13 -3.90
N CYS A 68 0.56 0.66 -4.39
CA CYS A 68 1.52 -0.20 -3.71
C CYS A 68 2.90 0.47 -3.61
N ALA A 69 2.95 1.79 -3.76
CA ALA A 69 4.17 2.57 -3.67
C ALA A 69 4.59 2.84 -2.20
N PRO A 70 5.82 3.31 -1.95
CA PRO A 70 6.22 3.80 -0.65
C PRO A 70 5.37 5.00 -0.20
N LYS A 71 5.20 5.17 1.13
CA LYS A 71 4.32 6.19 1.71
C LYS A 71 4.62 7.62 1.26
N GLU A 72 5.85 7.89 0.91
CA GLU A 72 6.32 9.21 0.43
C GLU A 72 5.65 9.64 -0.89
N ALA A 73 5.21 8.68 -1.70
CA ALA A 73 4.50 8.94 -2.96
C ALA A 73 2.99 9.05 -2.78
N PHE A 74 2.46 8.68 -1.62
CA PHE A 74 1.02 8.55 -1.40
C PHE A 74 0.25 9.85 -1.68
N ARG A 75 0.72 10.99 -1.16
CA ARG A 75 0.04 12.27 -1.32
C ARG A 75 -0.14 12.66 -2.79
N GLU A 76 0.92 12.52 -3.58
CA GLU A 76 0.89 12.81 -5.01
C GLU A 76 -0.11 11.92 -5.74
N ILE A 77 -0.03 10.60 -5.53
CA ILE A 77 -0.92 9.61 -6.15
C ILE A 77 -2.38 9.89 -5.76
N ALA A 78 -2.65 10.07 -4.49
CA ALA A 78 -3.99 10.29 -3.98
C ALA A 78 -4.60 11.61 -4.49
N THR A 79 -3.83 12.69 -4.49
CA THR A 79 -4.28 13.99 -5.02
C THR A 79 -4.66 13.88 -6.49
N GLN A 80 -3.82 13.24 -7.31
CA GLN A 80 -4.12 13.05 -8.73
C GLN A 80 -5.35 12.15 -8.95
N CYS A 81 -5.51 11.07 -8.16
CA CYS A 81 -6.71 10.22 -8.23
C CYS A 81 -7.97 11.00 -7.89
N ILE A 82 -7.96 11.81 -6.83
CA ILE A 82 -9.09 12.64 -6.42
C ILE A 82 -9.45 13.65 -7.52
N GLN A 83 -8.45 14.35 -8.06
CA GLN A 83 -8.66 15.36 -9.10
C GLN A 83 -9.25 14.78 -10.39
N ASN A 84 -8.93 13.52 -10.69
CA ASN A 84 -9.44 12.79 -11.86
C ASN A 84 -10.67 11.92 -11.56
N ASN A 85 -11.28 12.05 -10.37
CA ASN A 85 -12.45 11.28 -9.92
C ASN A 85 -12.24 9.76 -10.01
N LYS A 86 -11.05 9.27 -9.63
CA LYS A 86 -10.71 7.84 -9.64
C LYS A 86 -10.82 7.25 -8.25
N ILE A 87 -11.22 5.99 -8.17
CA ILE A 87 -11.16 5.23 -6.92
C ILE A 87 -9.69 4.88 -6.66
N LEU A 88 -9.20 5.20 -5.48
CA LEU A 88 -7.88 4.82 -5.01
C LEU A 88 -7.99 3.70 -3.98
N ILE A 89 -7.34 2.57 -4.25
CA ILE A 89 -7.14 1.51 -3.26
C ILE A 89 -5.66 1.55 -2.85
N THR A 90 -5.36 1.74 -1.58
CA THR A 90 -3.97 1.85 -1.11
C THR A 90 -3.65 0.84 -0.02
N VAL A 91 -2.39 0.41 0.03
CA VAL A 91 -1.83 -0.39 1.14
C VAL A 91 -1.07 0.49 2.15
N SER A 92 -1.03 1.80 1.92
CA SER A 92 -0.28 2.77 2.72
C SER A 92 -1.10 3.39 3.84
N GLY A 93 -1.31 2.64 4.94
CA GLY A 93 -2.01 3.19 6.12
C GLY A 93 -1.30 4.41 6.73
N ALA A 94 0.04 4.40 6.77
CA ALA A 94 0.83 5.55 7.22
C ALA A 94 0.66 6.76 6.27
N GLY A 95 0.56 6.52 4.96
CA GLY A 95 0.28 7.59 4.00
C GLY A 95 -1.05 8.27 4.26
N ILE A 96 -2.11 7.52 4.59
CA ILE A 96 -3.41 8.10 4.96
C ILE A 96 -3.30 8.92 6.24
N LEU A 97 -2.67 8.38 7.30
CA LEU A 97 -2.55 9.07 8.58
C LEU A 97 -1.78 10.39 8.48
N ASP A 98 -0.77 10.45 7.62
CA ASP A 98 0.01 11.68 7.37
C ASP A 98 -0.74 12.71 6.48
N ASN A 99 -1.89 12.35 5.90
CA ASN A 99 -2.62 13.15 4.92
C ASN A 99 -4.15 13.06 5.09
N LEU A 100 -4.65 13.27 6.30
CA LEU A 100 -6.08 13.19 6.61
C LEU A 100 -6.94 14.22 5.87
N ASP A 101 -6.36 15.33 5.44
CA ASP A 101 -7.00 16.36 4.62
C ASP A 101 -7.52 15.80 3.27
N LEU A 102 -6.92 14.76 2.75
CA LEU A 102 -7.35 14.12 1.50
C LEU A 102 -8.72 13.42 1.61
N GLU A 103 -9.15 13.06 2.82
CA GLU A 103 -10.49 12.49 3.02
C GLU A 103 -11.59 13.48 2.67
N GLU A 104 -11.46 14.73 3.11
CA GLU A 104 -12.40 15.79 2.80
C GLU A 104 -12.40 16.12 1.30
N MET A 105 -11.21 16.26 0.70
CA MET A 105 -11.07 16.45 -0.74
C MET A 105 -11.74 15.34 -1.55
N ALA A 106 -11.59 14.08 -1.14
CA ALA A 106 -12.21 12.95 -1.82
C ALA A 106 -13.75 13.01 -1.70
N ARG A 107 -14.26 13.40 -0.53
CA ARG A 107 -15.70 13.58 -0.30
C ARG A 107 -16.29 14.68 -1.19
N GLU A 108 -15.63 15.83 -1.28
CA GLU A 108 -16.04 16.95 -2.15
C GLU A 108 -16.09 16.55 -3.63
N LYS A 109 -15.15 15.71 -4.07
CA LYS A 109 -15.09 15.21 -5.45
C LYS A 109 -15.92 13.96 -5.70
N ASN A 110 -16.67 13.48 -4.68
CA ASN A 110 -17.46 12.25 -4.76
C ASN A 110 -16.65 11.03 -5.24
N THR A 111 -15.40 10.94 -4.78
CA THR A 111 -14.53 9.78 -5.02
C THR A 111 -14.15 9.09 -3.72
N GLN A 112 -13.36 8.03 -3.77
CA GLN A 112 -13.06 7.20 -2.61
C GLN A 112 -11.58 6.86 -2.52
N ILE A 113 -11.06 6.94 -1.28
CA ILE A 113 -9.79 6.34 -0.89
C ILE A 113 -10.12 5.14 -0.01
N ILE A 114 -9.70 3.96 -0.44
CA ILE A 114 -9.98 2.69 0.25
C ILE A 114 -8.66 2.14 0.78
N LEU A 115 -8.55 2.01 2.09
CA LEU A 115 -7.42 1.32 2.70
C LEU A 115 -7.63 -0.20 2.63
N ALA A 116 -6.74 -0.90 1.94
CA ALA A 116 -6.70 -2.34 2.01
C ALA A 116 -6.27 -2.77 3.43
N THR A 117 -6.99 -3.70 4.03
CA THR A 117 -6.77 -4.13 5.43
C THR A 117 -5.40 -4.79 5.65
N GLY A 118 -4.76 -5.24 4.57
CA GLY A 118 -3.40 -5.76 4.58
C GLY A 118 -3.24 -6.97 5.50
N ALA A 119 -2.15 -6.96 6.27
CA ALA A 119 -1.81 -8.03 7.20
C ALA A 119 -2.43 -7.87 8.61
N ILE A 120 -3.28 -6.86 8.83
CA ILE A 120 -3.92 -6.66 10.14
C ILE A 120 -5.17 -7.52 10.22
N LEU A 121 -5.09 -8.57 11.02
CA LEU A 121 -6.25 -9.40 11.37
C LEU A 121 -7.18 -8.64 12.33
N GLY A 122 -8.48 -8.71 12.08
CA GLY A 122 -9.48 -8.21 13.01
C GLY A 122 -9.79 -6.72 12.89
N LEU A 123 -9.44 -6.04 11.80
CA LEU A 123 -9.88 -4.65 11.57
C LEU A 123 -11.39 -4.52 11.58
N ASP A 124 -12.12 -5.50 11.04
CA ASP A 124 -13.58 -5.51 11.07
C ASP A 124 -14.11 -5.63 12.50
N ALA A 125 -13.46 -6.45 13.33
CA ALA A 125 -13.79 -6.57 14.75
C ALA A 125 -13.51 -5.26 15.53
N LEU A 126 -12.40 -4.58 15.23
CA LEU A 126 -12.09 -3.27 15.79
C LEU A 126 -13.12 -2.22 15.37
N ARG A 127 -13.54 -2.23 14.11
CA ARG A 127 -14.56 -1.33 13.59
C ARG A 127 -15.90 -1.56 14.27
N ALA A 128 -16.33 -2.82 14.42
CA ALA A 128 -17.53 -3.15 15.16
C ALA A 128 -17.43 -2.75 16.65
N ALA A 129 -16.29 -2.98 17.29
CA ALA A 129 -16.06 -2.57 18.68
C ALA A 129 -16.04 -1.04 18.87
N SER A 130 -15.70 -0.26 17.84
CA SER A 130 -15.67 1.21 17.90
C SER A 130 -17.04 1.84 17.98
N GLU A 131 -18.13 1.10 17.71
CA GLU A 131 -19.51 1.53 17.99
C GLU A 131 -19.81 1.63 19.50
N SER A 132 -18.88 1.15 20.33
CA SER A 132 -18.93 1.24 21.79
C SER A 132 -17.57 1.74 22.33
N LYS A 133 -17.46 1.85 23.66
CA LYS A 133 -16.21 2.30 24.28
C LYS A 133 -15.13 1.21 24.22
N ILE A 134 -14.06 1.47 23.51
CA ILE A 134 -12.84 0.63 23.52
C ILE A 134 -11.95 1.08 24.68
N ASN A 135 -11.65 0.20 25.63
CA ASN A 135 -10.76 0.49 26.76
C ASN A 135 -9.28 0.35 26.37
N SER A 136 -8.92 -0.66 25.60
CA SER A 136 -7.56 -0.85 25.11
C SER A 136 -7.52 -1.71 23.85
N VAL A 137 -6.52 -1.45 23.01
CA VAL A 137 -6.16 -2.32 21.88
C VAL A 137 -4.69 -2.64 21.97
N LYS A 138 -4.34 -3.92 21.88
CA LYS A 138 -2.95 -4.37 21.84
C LYS A 138 -2.69 -5.13 20.56
N MET A 139 -1.73 -4.66 19.78
CA MET A 139 -1.24 -5.34 18.59
C MET A 139 0.18 -5.86 18.84
N THR A 140 0.43 -7.12 18.49
CA THR A 140 1.76 -7.71 18.52
C THR A 140 2.13 -8.17 17.13
N THR A 141 3.23 -7.66 16.60
CA THR A 141 3.78 -8.10 15.31
C THR A 141 5.12 -8.79 15.51
N ARG A 142 5.41 -9.79 14.68
CA ARG A 142 6.72 -10.46 14.64
C ARG A 142 7.25 -10.39 13.21
N LYS A 143 8.51 -10.06 13.08
CA LYS A 143 9.21 -10.00 11.79
C LYS A 143 10.58 -10.64 11.90
N PRO A 144 11.07 -11.28 10.84
CA PRO A 144 12.44 -11.79 10.82
C PRO A 144 13.45 -10.64 10.92
N PRO A 145 14.64 -10.88 11.52
CA PRO A 145 15.65 -9.84 11.74
C PRO A 145 16.04 -9.06 10.50
N ASN A 146 16.20 -9.73 9.37
CA ASN A 146 16.54 -9.11 8.09
C ASN A 146 15.48 -8.12 7.56
N ALA A 147 14.22 -8.32 7.89
CA ALA A 147 13.14 -7.40 7.51
C ALA A 147 13.12 -6.11 8.35
N LEU A 148 13.85 -6.08 9.47
CA LEU A 148 13.93 -4.95 10.38
C LEU A 148 15.30 -4.25 10.37
N SER A 149 16.31 -4.81 9.71
CA SER A 149 17.69 -4.30 9.76
C SER A 149 17.82 -2.82 9.35
N ASN A 150 16.98 -2.38 8.41
CA ASN A 150 16.97 -1.00 7.92
C ASN A 150 15.82 -0.17 8.50
N ALA A 151 15.07 -0.69 9.49
CA ALA A 151 14.00 0.07 10.11
C ALA A 151 14.58 1.29 10.85
N PRO A 152 14.00 2.51 10.66
CA PRO A 152 14.55 3.74 11.25
C PRO A 152 14.77 3.65 12.77
N TYR A 153 13.85 3.03 13.48
CA TYR A 153 13.96 2.83 14.94
C TYR A 153 15.14 1.93 15.30
N VAL A 154 15.36 0.84 14.56
CA VAL A 154 16.45 -0.12 14.78
C VAL A 154 17.79 0.55 14.54
N VAL A 155 17.91 1.27 13.41
CA VAL A 155 19.14 1.99 13.04
C VAL A 155 19.44 3.10 14.05
N LYS A 156 18.45 3.94 14.38
CA LYS A 156 18.61 5.07 15.32
C LYS A 156 19.06 4.62 16.72
N ASN A 157 18.58 3.45 17.17
CA ASN A 157 18.89 2.94 18.52
C ASN A 157 20.03 1.92 18.51
N GLY A 158 20.73 1.70 17.39
CA GLY A 158 21.85 0.77 17.30
C GLY A 158 21.52 -0.68 17.67
N ILE A 159 20.25 -1.11 17.43
CA ILE A 159 19.79 -2.42 17.87
C ILE A 159 20.41 -3.52 16.98
N GLN A 160 21.22 -4.36 17.60
CA GLN A 160 21.83 -5.50 16.91
C GLN A 160 20.79 -6.61 16.73
N LEU A 161 20.54 -6.98 15.48
CA LEU A 161 19.60 -8.02 15.09
C LEU A 161 20.26 -9.29 14.54
N HIS A 162 21.59 -9.25 14.37
CA HIS A 162 22.35 -10.39 13.89
C HIS A 162 22.47 -11.45 14.99
N GLN A 163 22.39 -12.72 14.61
CA GLN A 163 22.57 -13.87 15.50
C GLN A 163 21.58 -13.99 16.66
N LEU A 164 20.37 -13.48 16.49
CA LEU A 164 19.32 -13.70 17.49
C LEU A 164 18.87 -15.18 17.42
N LEU A 165 19.06 -15.88 18.54
CA LEU A 165 18.61 -17.27 18.73
C LEU A 165 17.14 -17.32 19.21
N GLU A 166 16.66 -16.23 19.81
CA GLU A 166 15.32 -16.14 20.38
C GLU A 166 14.63 -14.83 19.95
N SER A 167 13.31 -14.78 20.13
CA SER A 167 12.52 -13.58 19.87
C SER A 167 12.91 -12.45 20.82
N LYS A 168 13.26 -11.29 20.25
CA LYS A 168 13.62 -10.08 21.01
C LYS A 168 12.53 -9.02 20.85
N LEU A 169 12.12 -8.42 21.97
CA LEU A 169 11.26 -7.24 21.94
C LEU A 169 12.06 -6.03 21.43
N ILE A 170 11.65 -5.47 20.30
CA ILE A 170 12.32 -4.33 19.68
C ILE A 170 11.68 -3.02 20.11
N PHE A 171 10.35 -2.97 20.13
CA PHE A 171 9.59 -1.77 20.47
C PHE A 171 8.33 -2.13 21.25
N LYS A 172 8.01 -1.29 22.23
CA LYS A 172 6.73 -1.27 22.94
C LYS A 172 6.32 0.18 23.14
N GLY A 173 5.19 0.58 22.59
CA GLY A 173 4.71 1.94 22.65
C GLY A 173 3.39 2.11 21.93
N SER A 174 2.95 3.35 21.73
CA SER A 174 1.79 3.71 20.92
C SER A 174 2.09 3.54 19.43
N ALA A 175 1.05 3.37 18.63
CA ALA A 175 1.14 3.37 17.16
C ALA A 175 1.26 4.79 16.57
N THR A 176 1.08 5.81 17.39
CA THR A 176 1.20 7.25 17.07
C THR A 176 2.51 7.83 17.59
#